data_e01ffbd07f8252031e7aa2fddb5d4d46
#
_entry.id   e01ffbd07f8252031e7aa2fddb5d4d46
#
_cell.length_a   1.000
_cell.length_b   1.000
_cell.length_c   1.000
_cell.angle_alpha   90.00
_cell.angle_beta   90.00
_cell.angle_gamma   90.00
#
_symmetry.space_group_name_H-M   'P 1'
#
loop_
_entity.id
_entity.type
_entity.pdbx_description
1 polymer ?
#
loop_
_entity_poly.entity_id
_entity_poly.type
_entity_poly.pdbx_seq_one_letter_code
_entity_poly.pdbx_strand_id
1 'polypeptide(L)'
;MIELYTAATPNGHKVSIALEELGLPYQVHALSFDKKEQKTPEFLRINPNGRIPAIVDDGFAVFESGAILIYLAEKTGRLMPSDAQGRSLVLQWLMFQMGGVGPMQGQANVFFRYFPEKLQGAIDRYQHETRRLYEVLDRRLSEAEYLAGDYSIADIATFPWVRVHDWAGVSVEGLEHLQRWLSTIGERPAVQRGLQVPRRPDDESSLVKTAQSMLTR
;
A
#
# COMPACT_ATOMS: atom_id res chain seq x y z
N MET A 1 20.70 -9.10 6.28
CA MET A 1 20.31 -7.76 5.75
C MET A 1 19.08 -7.95 4.86
N ILE A 2 18.07 -7.11 5.00
CA ILE A 2 16.82 -7.23 4.23
C ILE A 2 17.05 -6.71 2.80
N GLU A 3 16.69 -7.52 1.80
CA GLU A 3 16.61 -7.11 0.41
C GLU A 3 15.15 -6.79 0.08
N LEU A 4 14.85 -5.56 -0.39
CA LEU A 4 13.51 -5.11 -0.75
C LEU A 4 13.36 -5.04 -2.26
N TYR A 5 12.53 -5.91 -2.82
CA TYR A 5 12.13 -5.91 -4.23
C TYR A 5 10.83 -5.12 -4.38
N THR A 6 10.88 -3.97 -5.03
CA THR A 6 9.78 -3.01 -4.99
C THR A 6 9.67 -2.14 -6.25
N ALA A 7 8.62 -1.34 -6.33
CA ALA A 7 8.42 -0.25 -7.28
C ALA A 7 7.66 0.89 -6.59
N ALA A 8 7.71 2.11 -7.14
CA ALA A 8 7.07 3.31 -6.60
C ALA A 8 5.53 3.24 -6.74
N THR A 9 4.91 2.36 -5.99
CA THR A 9 3.45 2.11 -5.95
C THR A 9 2.95 2.11 -4.51
N PRO A 10 1.64 2.27 -4.27
CA PRO A 10 1.09 2.21 -2.92
C PRO A 10 1.49 0.93 -2.16
N ASN A 11 1.51 -0.23 -2.82
CA ASN A 11 1.92 -1.47 -2.16
C ASN A 11 3.43 -1.52 -1.86
N GLY A 12 4.28 -0.99 -2.76
CA GLY A 12 5.72 -0.87 -2.51
C GLY A 12 6.01 0.04 -1.32
N HIS A 13 5.33 1.18 -1.26
CA HIS A 13 5.50 2.16 -0.18
C HIS A 13 5.08 1.63 1.20
N LYS A 14 4.15 0.68 1.30
CA LYS A 14 3.84 0.03 2.58
C LYS A 14 5.11 -0.52 3.25
N VAL A 15 5.90 -1.26 2.48
CA VAL A 15 7.08 -1.96 3.01
C VAL A 15 8.24 -0.99 3.26
N SER A 16 8.50 -0.06 2.33
CA SER A 16 9.55 0.94 2.55
C SER A 16 9.26 1.83 3.77
N ILE A 17 8.01 2.26 3.96
CA ILE A 17 7.60 3.01 5.16
C ILE A 17 7.82 2.17 6.43
N ALA A 18 7.41 0.90 6.43
CA ALA A 18 7.60 0.04 7.60
C ALA A 18 9.08 -0.14 7.95
N LEU A 19 9.94 -0.34 6.97
CA LEU A 19 11.39 -0.48 7.17
C LEU A 19 11.98 0.80 7.77
N GLU A 20 11.58 1.98 7.27
CA GLU A 20 11.99 3.28 7.79
C GLU A 20 11.47 3.54 9.22
N GLU A 21 10.22 3.20 9.52
CA GLU A 21 9.63 3.35 10.87
C GLU A 21 10.29 2.42 11.89
N LEU A 22 10.71 1.25 11.46
CA LEU A 22 11.40 0.28 12.31
C LEU A 22 12.91 0.56 12.43
N GLY A 23 13.47 1.40 11.55
CA GLY A 23 14.90 1.69 11.49
C GLY A 23 15.73 0.47 11.05
N LEU A 24 15.15 -0.42 10.26
CA LEU A 24 15.83 -1.62 9.78
C LEU A 24 16.69 -1.30 8.55
N PRO A 25 17.95 -1.75 8.49
CA PRO A 25 18.79 -1.58 7.31
C PRO A 25 18.31 -2.52 6.18
N TYR A 26 18.23 -1.98 4.95
CA TYR A 26 17.78 -2.73 3.79
C TYR A 26 18.46 -2.27 2.50
N GLN A 27 18.50 -3.17 1.52
CA GLN A 27 18.95 -2.90 0.17
C GLN A 27 17.75 -2.88 -0.78
N VAL A 28 17.67 -1.88 -1.67
CA VAL A 28 16.57 -1.71 -2.61
C VAL A 28 16.89 -2.33 -3.97
N HIS A 29 15.99 -3.18 -4.45
CA HIS A 29 15.94 -3.70 -5.81
C HIS A 29 14.68 -3.13 -6.48
N ALA A 30 14.83 -2.00 -7.19
CA ALA A 30 13.74 -1.36 -7.92
C ALA A 30 13.46 -2.13 -9.21
N LEU A 31 12.27 -2.75 -9.32
CA LEU A 31 11.89 -3.54 -10.49
C LEU A 31 11.22 -2.67 -11.57
N SER A 32 11.67 -2.84 -12.81
CA SER A 32 11.09 -2.22 -13.99
C SER A 32 9.94 -3.07 -14.54
N PHE A 33 8.72 -2.52 -14.50
CA PHE A 33 7.56 -3.19 -15.11
C PHE A 33 7.64 -3.22 -16.65
N ASP A 34 8.23 -2.22 -17.28
CA ASP A 34 8.42 -2.16 -18.73
C ASP A 34 9.31 -3.28 -19.22
N LYS A 35 10.35 -3.62 -18.45
CA LYS A 35 11.22 -4.77 -18.71
C LYS A 35 10.65 -6.10 -18.22
N LYS A 36 9.48 -6.08 -17.59
CA LYS A 36 8.83 -7.26 -16.98
C LYS A 36 9.69 -7.99 -15.95
N GLU A 37 10.54 -7.27 -15.22
CA GLU A 37 11.45 -7.86 -14.26
C GLU A 37 10.73 -8.65 -13.16
N GLN A 38 9.48 -8.28 -12.83
CA GLN A 38 8.63 -9.04 -11.91
C GLN A 38 8.17 -10.41 -12.47
N LYS A 39 8.49 -10.74 -13.73
CA LYS A 39 8.13 -12.02 -14.38
C LYS A 39 9.38 -12.85 -14.73
N THR A 40 10.55 -12.41 -14.34
CA THR A 40 11.78 -13.19 -14.55
C THR A 40 11.79 -14.44 -13.67
N PRO A 41 12.42 -15.54 -14.10
CA PRO A 41 12.53 -16.76 -13.30
C PRO A 41 13.18 -16.52 -11.93
N GLU A 42 14.11 -15.59 -11.85
CA GLU A 42 14.82 -15.21 -10.62
C GLU A 42 13.84 -14.61 -9.62
N PHE A 43 13.03 -13.64 -10.04
CA PHE A 43 12.05 -13.01 -9.16
C PHE A 43 10.88 -13.95 -8.84
N LEU A 44 10.44 -14.80 -9.75
CA LEU A 44 9.38 -15.77 -9.51
C LEU A 44 9.75 -16.83 -8.45
N ARG A 45 11.05 -17.09 -8.22
CA ARG A 45 11.48 -17.91 -7.08
C ARG A 45 11.30 -17.21 -5.74
N ILE A 46 11.33 -15.86 -5.71
CA ILE A 46 11.10 -15.05 -4.51
C ILE A 46 9.60 -14.86 -4.28
N ASN A 47 8.87 -14.50 -5.35
CA ASN A 47 7.43 -14.32 -5.32
C ASN A 47 6.76 -15.01 -6.52
N PRO A 48 6.14 -16.17 -6.33
CA PRO A 48 5.50 -16.94 -7.41
C PRO A 48 4.31 -16.20 -8.06
N ASN A 49 3.71 -15.20 -7.38
CA ASN A 49 2.68 -14.33 -7.96
C ASN A 49 3.26 -13.36 -9.00
N GLY A 50 4.58 -13.11 -8.99
CA GLY A 50 5.23 -12.19 -9.89
C GLY A 50 4.71 -10.76 -9.74
N ARG A 51 4.56 -10.29 -8.49
CA ARG A 51 4.15 -8.94 -8.11
C ARG A 51 5.08 -8.38 -7.05
N ILE A 52 5.17 -7.06 -6.97
CA ILE A 52 5.84 -6.36 -5.88
C ILE A 52 4.82 -5.97 -4.78
N PRO A 53 5.28 -5.71 -3.55
CA PRO A 53 6.61 -5.91 -3.01
C PRO A 53 6.90 -7.37 -2.63
N ALA A 54 8.18 -7.70 -2.50
CA ALA A 54 8.68 -8.87 -1.81
C ALA A 54 9.95 -8.49 -1.02
N ILE A 55 10.27 -9.24 0.02
CA ILE A 55 11.54 -9.10 0.72
C ILE A 55 12.27 -10.46 0.78
N VAL A 56 13.59 -10.39 0.90
CA VAL A 56 14.41 -11.54 1.30
C VAL A 56 15.18 -11.10 2.56
N ASP A 57 14.97 -11.78 3.68
CA ASP A 57 15.62 -11.51 4.95
C ASP A 57 16.51 -12.70 5.32
N ASP A 58 17.82 -12.52 5.18
CA ASP A 58 18.82 -13.57 5.41
C ASP A 58 18.49 -14.92 4.72
N GLY A 59 18.05 -14.82 3.46
CA GLY A 59 17.67 -15.97 2.61
C GLY A 59 16.22 -16.43 2.72
N PHE A 60 15.44 -15.90 3.66
CA PHE A 60 14.02 -16.18 3.79
C PHE A 60 13.17 -15.20 2.97
N ALA A 61 12.48 -15.69 1.95
CA ALA A 61 11.62 -14.87 1.10
C ALA A 61 10.22 -14.70 1.71
N VAL A 62 9.74 -13.44 1.73
CA VAL A 62 8.37 -13.11 2.15
C VAL A 62 7.73 -12.25 1.06
N PHE A 63 6.57 -12.64 0.60
CA PHE A 63 5.75 -11.87 -0.35
C PHE A 63 4.37 -11.58 0.24
N GLU A 64 3.56 -10.77 -0.46
CA GLU A 64 2.35 -10.09 0.00
C GLU A 64 2.64 -8.96 0.98
N SER A 65 2.28 -7.73 0.60
CA SER A 65 2.61 -6.55 1.40
C SER A 65 2.08 -6.62 2.83
N GLY A 66 0.89 -7.18 3.05
CA GLY A 66 0.33 -7.39 4.38
C GLY A 66 1.10 -8.41 5.21
N ALA A 67 1.53 -9.53 4.59
CA ALA A 67 2.33 -10.55 5.25
C ALA A 67 3.72 -10.03 5.62
N ILE A 68 4.33 -9.22 4.73
CA ILE A 68 5.62 -8.57 5.00
C ILE A 68 5.50 -7.63 6.22
N LEU A 69 4.42 -6.83 6.30
CA LEU A 69 4.19 -5.94 7.44
C LEU A 69 4.06 -6.73 8.75
N ILE A 70 3.30 -7.83 8.75
CA ILE A 70 3.18 -8.71 9.92
C ILE A 70 4.54 -9.28 10.31
N TYR A 71 5.29 -9.82 9.35
CA TYR A 71 6.62 -10.39 9.57
C TYR A 71 7.58 -9.38 10.21
N LEU A 72 7.64 -8.15 9.69
CA LEU A 72 8.51 -7.09 10.20
C LEU A 72 8.09 -6.64 11.61
N ALA A 73 6.78 -6.55 11.87
CA ALA A 73 6.25 -6.20 13.18
C ALA A 73 6.58 -7.30 14.23
N GLU A 74 6.41 -8.57 13.87
CA GLU A 74 6.75 -9.71 14.74
C GLU A 74 8.26 -9.81 15.00
N LYS A 75 9.08 -9.63 13.95
CA LYS A 75 10.55 -9.64 14.05
C LYS A 75 11.07 -8.60 15.03
N THR A 76 10.41 -7.44 15.11
CA THR A 76 10.88 -6.30 15.91
C THR A 76 10.13 -6.09 17.23
N GLY A 77 8.97 -6.72 17.40
CA GLY A 77 8.07 -6.48 18.53
C GLY A 77 7.47 -5.06 18.52
N ARG A 78 7.39 -4.39 17.37
CA ARG A 78 6.94 -3.01 17.21
C ARG A 78 5.82 -2.91 16.17
N LEU A 79 5.03 -1.83 16.22
CA LEU A 79 3.94 -1.51 15.27
C LEU A 79 2.77 -2.51 15.28
N MET A 80 2.77 -3.46 16.21
CA MET A 80 1.65 -4.39 16.46
C MET A 80 1.74 -4.87 17.91
N PRO A 81 0.65 -4.79 18.70
CA PRO A 81 0.62 -5.34 20.05
C PRO A 81 0.85 -6.85 20.07
N SER A 82 1.40 -7.35 21.17
CA SER A 82 1.63 -8.79 21.37
C SER A 82 0.44 -9.51 22.03
N ASP A 83 -0.44 -8.77 22.73
CA ASP A 83 -1.64 -9.33 23.32
C ASP A 83 -2.68 -9.68 22.24
N ALA A 84 -3.53 -10.67 22.52
CA ALA A 84 -4.45 -11.23 21.55
C ALA A 84 -5.49 -10.21 21.03
N GLN A 85 -5.97 -9.32 21.89
CA GLN A 85 -7.02 -8.36 21.52
C GLN A 85 -6.44 -7.21 20.69
N GLY A 86 -5.34 -6.60 21.14
CA GLY A 86 -4.65 -5.54 20.42
C GLY A 86 -4.15 -6.03 19.04
N ARG A 87 -3.53 -7.23 19.01
CA ARG A 87 -3.12 -7.88 17.78
C ARG A 87 -4.31 -8.11 16.83
N SER A 88 -5.43 -8.62 17.33
CA SER A 88 -6.64 -8.85 16.54
C SER A 88 -7.17 -7.55 15.94
N LEU A 89 -7.18 -6.45 16.69
CA LEU A 89 -7.64 -5.16 16.22
C LEU A 89 -6.76 -4.64 15.06
N VAL A 90 -5.46 -4.74 15.18
CA VAL A 90 -4.52 -4.38 14.08
C VAL A 90 -4.77 -5.25 12.85
N LEU A 91 -4.94 -6.55 13.02
CA LEU A 91 -5.20 -7.47 11.90
C LEU A 91 -6.55 -7.22 11.22
N GLN A 92 -7.60 -6.84 11.98
CA GLN A 92 -8.89 -6.47 11.37
C GLN A 92 -8.73 -5.30 10.40
N TRP A 93 -8.04 -4.23 10.81
CA TRP A 93 -7.82 -3.06 9.95
C TRP A 93 -6.83 -3.33 8.84
N LEU A 94 -5.82 -4.16 9.08
CA LEU A 94 -4.91 -4.63 8.03
C LEU A 94 -5.68 -5.43 6.96
N MET A 95 -6.54 -6.37 7.35
CA MET A 95 -7.35 -7.16 6.41
C MET A 95 -8.40 -6.30 5.72
N PHE A 96 -8.99 -5.30 6.40
CA PHE A 96 -9.86 -4.31 5.78
C PHE A 96 -9.17 -3.56 4.63
N GLN A 97 -7.88 -3.23 4.81
CA GLN A 97 -7.08 -2.63 3.74
C GLN A 97 -6.80 -3.64 2.62
N MET A 98 -6.32 -4.84 2.97
CA MET A 98 -5.89 -5.85 2.00
C MET A 98 -7.04 -6.44 1.19
N GLY A 99 -8.22 -6.63 1.79
CA GLY A 99 -9.41 -7.17 1.14
C GLY A 99 -10.37 -6.11 0.57
N GLY A 100 -10.27 -4.88 1.03
CA GLY A 100 -11.19 -3.79 0.68
C GLY A 100 -10.52 -2.61 0.02
N VAL A 101 -9.89 -1.73 0.80
CA VAL A 101 -9.39 -0.43 0.30
C VAL A 101 -8.44 -0.59 -0.89
N GLY A 102 -7.42 -1.43 -0.77
CA GLY A 102 -6.44 -1.63 -1.83
C GLY A 102 -7.06 -2.18 -3.12
N PRO A 103 -7.79 -3.30 -3.07
CA PRO A 103 -8.43 -3.88 -4.25
C PRO A 103 -9.47 -2.95 -4.91
N MET A 104 -10.36 -2.33 -4.13
CA MET A 104 -11.43 -1.51 -4.70
C MET A 104 -10.89 -0.20 -5.30
N GLN A 105 -10.00 0.50 -4.60
CA GLN A 105 -9.33 1.66 -5.15
C GLN A 105 -8.42 1.30 -6.34
N GLY A 106 -7.80 0.13 -6.31
CA GLY A 106 -7.01 -0.38 -7.43
C GLY A 106 -7.86 -0.55 -8.68
N GLN A 107 -9.07 -1.12 -8.56
CA GLN A 107 -10.01 -1.22 -9.68
C GLN A 107 -10.54 0.15 -10.10
N ALA A 108 -10.80 1.07 -9.16
CA ALA A 108 -11.15 2.45 -9.50
C ALA A 108 -10.05 3.11 -10.34
N ASN A 109 -8.77 2.97 -9.98
CA ASN A 109 -7.65 3.44 -10.80
C ASN A 109 -7.69 2.83 -12.20
N VAL A 110 -7.93 1.52 -12.30
CA VAL A 110 -7.97 0.80 -13.58
C VAL A 110 -9.03 1.41 -14.49
N PHE A 111 -10.28 1.41 -14.09
CA PHE A 111 -11.39 1.83 -14.94
C PHE A 111 -11.44 3.34 -15.16
N PHE A 112 -11.01 4.14 -14.19
CA PHE A 112 -11.00 5.59 -14.33
C PHE A 112 -9.83 6.09 -15.19
N ARG A 113 -8.61 5.50 -15.08
CA ARG A 113 -7.41 6.02 -15.74
C ARG A 113 -6.80 5.13 -16.81
N TYR A 114 -6.81 3.83 -16.62
CA TYR A 114 -5.96 2.94 -17.43
C TYR A 114 -6.71 2.16 -18.48
N PHE A 115 -7.97 1.80 -18.21
CA PHE A 115 -8.75 0.99 -19.14
C PHE A 115 -9.01 1.76 -20.44
N PRO A 116 -8.83 1.11 -21.62
CA PRO A 116 -8.93 1.79 -22.92
C PRO A 116 -10.32 2.39 -23.15
N GLU A 117 -11.37 1.70 -22.71
CA GLU A 117 -12.75 2.14 -22.87
C GLU A 117 -13.26 2.75 -21.57
N LYS A 118 -14.06 3.84 -21.68
CA LYS A 118 -14.73 4.45 -20.53
C LYS A 118 -16.00 3.69 -20.19
N LEU A 119 -15.87 2.67 -19.34
CA LEU A 119 -16.99 1.88 -18.82
C LEU A 119 -17.59 2.55 -17.59
N GLN A 120 -18.52 3.50 -17.80
CA GLN A 120 -19.05 4.36 -16.73
C GLN A 120 -19.59 3.54 -15.54
N GLY A 121 -20.34 2.47 -15.80
CA GLY A 121 -20.88 1.63 -14.73
C GLY A 121 -19.82 0.96 -13.85
N ALA A 122 -18.66 0.61 -14.43
CA ALA A 122 -17.53 0.09 -13.67
C ALA A 122 -16.83 1.20 -12.87
N ILE A 123 -16.64 2.38 -13.49
CA ILE A 123 -16.07 3.55 -12.82
C ILE A 123 -16.90 3.90 -11.59
N ASP A 124 -18.20 4.09 -11.75
CA ASP A 124 -19.13 4.45 -10.67
C ASP A 124 -19.11 3.39 -9.56
N ARG A 125 -19.19 2.11 -9.94
CA ARG A 125 -19.18 0.98 -8.98
C ARG A 125 -17.96 1.02 -8.07
N TYR A 126 -16.76 1.15 -8.64
CA TYR A 126 -15.54 1.09 -7.86
C TYR A 126 -15.21 2.40 -7.12
N GLN A 127 -15.56 3.55 -7.68
CA GLN A 127 -15.44 4.83 -7.00
C GLN A 127 -16.39 4.93 -5.80
N HIS A 128 -17.66 4.53 -5.95
CA HIS A 128 -18.64 4.52 -4.85
C HIS A 128 -18.20 3.55 -3.74
N GLU A 129 -17.73 2.34 -4.08
CA GLU A 129 -17.26 1.41 -3.06
C GLU A 129 -16.01 1.93 -2.35
N THR A 130 -15.06 2.51 -3.08
CA THR A 130 -13.88 3.13 -2.49
C THR A 130 -14.26 4.27 -1.53
N ARG A 131 -15.19 5.14 -1.93
CA ARG A 131 -15.70 6.21 -1.08
C ARG A 131 -16.37 5.65 0.18
N ARG A 132 -17.21 4.64 0.06
CA ARG A 132 -17.84 3.96 1.22
C ARG A 132 -16.81 3.42 2.20
N LEU A 133 -15.71 2.81 1.68
CA LEU A 133 -14.62 2.33 2.53
C LEU A 133 -13.91 3.48 3.25
N TYR A 134 -13.74 4.64 2.61
CA TYR A 134 -13.19 5.83 3.26
C TYR A 134 -14.10 6.37 4.36
N GLU A 135 -15.41 6.32 4.19
CA GLU A 135 -16.39 6.69 5.22
C GLU A 135 -16.32 5.76 6.45
N VAL A 136 -16.01 4.48 6.24
CA VAL A 136 -15.75 3.54 7.35
C VAL A 136 -14.46 3.93 8.10
N LEU A 137 -13.39 4.28 7.36
CA LEU A 137 -12.14 4.76 7.96
C LEU A 137 -12.37 6.06 8.73
N ASP A 138 -13.08 7.03 8.15
CA ASP A 138 -13.37 8.33 8.78
C ASP A 138 -14.14 8.16 10.09
N ARG A 139 -15.18 7.32 10.08
CA ARG A 139 -15.95 6.99 11.30
C ARG A 139 -15.05 6.38 12.38
N ARG A 140 -14.18 5.44 12.02
CA ARG A 140 -13.22 4.86 12.97
C ARG A 140 -12.29 5.93 13.54
N LEU A 141 -11.78 6.80 12.68
CA LEU A 141 -10.86 7.88 13.05
C LEU A 141 -11.51 9.03 13.82
N SER A 142 -12.84 9.08 13.88
CA SER A 142 -13.57 9.97 14.80
C SER A 142 -13.49 9.49 16.27
N GLU A 143 -13.25 8.20 16.48
CA GLU A 143 -13.18 7.55 17.79
C GLU A 143 -11.74 7.33 18.29
N ALA A 144 -10.76 7.37 17.39
CA ALA A 144 -9.36 7.09 17.71
C ALA A 144 -8.41 7.89 16.82
N GLU A 145 -7.18 8.10 17.30
CA GLU A 145 -6.15 8.81 16.53
C GLU A 145 -5.70 8.00 15.31
N TYR A 146 -5.53 6.69 15.49
CA TYR A 146 -5.12 5.73 14.45
C TYR A 146 -6.10 4.57 14.36
N LEU A 147 -6.02 3.77 13.28
CA LEU A 147 -7.00 2.72 12.96
C LEU A 147 -7.14 1.66 14.08
N ALA A 148 -6.06 1.26 14.71
CA ALA A 148 -6.07 0.30 15.80
C ALA A 148 -5.92 0.94 17.19
N GLY A 149 -6.09 2.25 17.31
CA GLY A 149 -5.84 3.03 18.53
C GLY A 149 -4.47 3.69 18.47
N ASP A 150 -3.42 2.91 18.56
CA ASP A 150 -2.04 3.34 18.37
C ASP A 150 -1.59 3.16 16.91
N TYR A 151 -0.58 3.95 16.49
CA TYR A 151 0.03 3.83 15.15
C TYR A 151 0.61 2.43 14.93
N SER A 152 0.20 1.80 13.85
CA SER A 152 0.48 0.39 13.61
C SER A 152 0.67 0.05 12.11
N ILE A 153 0.95 -1.21 11.83
CA ILE A 153 1.02 -1.72 10.45
C ILE A 153 -0.31 -1.56 9.70
N ALA A 154 -1.45 -1.41 10.38
CA ALA A 154 -2.74 -1.14 9.75
C ALA A 154 -2.76 0.25 9.09
N ASP A 155 -2.21 1.26 9.78
CA ASP A 155 -2.07 2.62 9.25
C ASP A 155 -1.06 2.66 8.10
N ILE A 156 0.10 2.01 8.28
CA ILE A 156 1.15 1.90 7.26
C ILE A 156 0.61 1.22 5.99
N ALA A 157 -0.24 0.22 6.13
CA ALA A 157 -0.85 -0.45 4.97
C ALA A 157 -1.86 0.44 4.24
N THR A 158 -2.64 1.23 4.98
CA THR A 158 -3.77 1.99 4.46
C THR A 158 -3.34 3.33 3.86
N PHE A 159 -2.42 4.02 4.51
CA PHE A 159 -2.01 5.38 4.15
C PHE A 159 -1.52 5.53 2.69
N PRO A 160 -0.64 4.67 2.14
CA PRO A 160 -0.14 4.86 0.77
C PRO A 160 -1.24 4.77 -0.30
N TRP A 161 -2.33 4.08 0.00
CA TRP A 161 -3.49 3.98 -0.87
C TRP A 161 -4.38 5.21 -0.76
N VAL A 162 -4.78 5.58 0.45
CA VAL A 162 -5.71 6.70 0.66
C VAL A 162 -5.09 8.03 0.23
N ARG A 163 -3.78 8.24 0.45
CA ARG A 163 -3.09 9.49 0.06
C ARG A 163 -3.12 9.80 -1.44
N VAL A 164 -3.40 8.83 -2.28
CA VAL A 164 -3.52 8.98 -3.74
C VAL A 164 -4.98 8.79 -4.20
N HIS A 165 -5.92 9.16 -3.37
CA HIS A 165 -7.35 9.04 -3.62
C HIS A 165 -7.82 9.76 -4.90
N ASP A 166 -7.23 10.90 -5.19
CA ASP A 166 -7.46 11.72 -6.38
C ASP A 166 -7.09 10.99 -7.68
N TRP A 167 -6.09 10.11 -7.61
CA TRP A 167 -5.71 9.25 -8.74
C TRP A 167 -6.83 8.29 -9.14
N ALA A 168 -7.64 7.86 -8.19
CA ALA A 168 -8.84 7.06 -8.42
C ALA A 168 -10.08 7.89 -8.78
N GLY A 169 -9.98 9.22 -8.75
CA GLY A 169 -11.13 10.11 -8.91
C GLY A 169 -12.09 10.06 -7.72
N VAL A 170 -11.59 9.75 -6.52
CA VAL A 170 -12.41 9.65 -5.29
C VAL A 170 -12.09 10.81 -4.37
N SER A 171 -13.10 11.62 -4.02
CA SER A 171 -12.95 12.74 -3.09
C SER A 171 -12.87 12.25 -1.64
N VAL A 172 -12.12 12.98 -0.81
CA VAL A 172 -12.14 12.87 0.66
C VAL A 172 -12.81 14.08 1.33
N GLU A 173 -13.46 14.92 0.55
CA GLU A 173 -14.23 16.07 1.06
C GLU A 173 -15.31 15.62 2.02
N GLY A 174 -15.46 16.30 3.17
CA GLY A 174 -16.39 15.95 4.23
C GLY A 174 -15.96 14.76 5.10
N LEU A 175 -14.75 14.21 4.92
CA LEU A 175 -14.14 13.18 5.77
C LEU A 175 -13.00 13.80 6.61
N GLU A 176 -13.39 14.61 7.60
CA GLU A 176 -12.45 15.45 8.35
C GLU A 176 -11.46 14.66 9.18
N HIS A 177 -11.88 13.54 9.75
CA HIS A 177 -11.03 12.67 10.56
C HIS A 177 -10.03 11.91 9.69
N LEU A 178 -10.46 11.47 8.50
CA LEU A 178 -9.58 10.84 7.51
C LEU A 178 -8.54 11.84 7.00
N GLN A 179 -8.93 13.09 6.73
CA GLN A 179 -8.02 14.16 6.30
C GLN A 179 -6.98 14.49 7.39
N ARG A 180 -7.42 14.62 8.66
CA ARG A 180 -6.51 14.76 9.81
C ARG A 180 -5.48 13.62 9.84
N TRP A 181 -5.95 12.37 9.77
CA TRP A 181 -5.09 11.19 9.79
C TRP A 181 -4.09 11.16 8.63
N LEU A 182 -4.51 11.54 7.42
CA LEU A 182 -3.62 11.68 6.25
C LEU A 182 -2.51 12.71 6.51
N SER A 183 -2.84 13.87 7.07
CA SER A 183 -1.84 14.90 7.42
C SER A 183 -0.88 14.38 8.48
N THR A 184 -1.42 13.85 9.59
CA THR A 184 -0.62 13.35 10.71
C THR A 184 0.40 12.29 10.29
N ILE A 185 -0.01 11.33 9.46
CA ILE A 185 0.89 10.28 8.98
C ILE A 185 1.86 10.85 7.93
N GLY A 186 1.37 11.71 7.04
CA GLY A 186 2.19 12.33 5.99
C GLY A 186 3.35 13.17 6.52
N GLU A 187 3.22 13.73 7.71
CA GLU A 187 4.26 14.56 8.38
C GLU A 187 5.33 13.72 9.08
N ARG A 188 5.13 12.41 9.24
CA ARG A 188 6.11 11.53 9.91
C ARG A 188 7.39 11.43 9.07
N PRO A 189 8.59 11.73 9.65
CA PRO A 189 9.84 11.70 8.88
C PRO A 189 10.15 10.34 8.23
N ALA A 190 9.81 9.23 8.89
CA ALA A 190 10.00 7.88 8.35
C ALA A 190 9.06 7.61 7.16
N VAL A 191 7.83 8.10 7.24
CA VAL A 191 6.87 8.02 6.11
C VAL A 191 7.38 8.81 4.91
N GLN A 192 7.87 10.02 5.13
CA GLN A 192 8.44 10.84 4.05
C GLN A 192 9.63 10.17 3.38
N ARG A 193 10.56 9.56 4.16
CA ARG A 193 11.67 8.79 3.58
C ARG A 193 11.17 7.56 2.83
N GLY A 194 10.28 6.78 3.42
CA GLY A 194 9.74 5.57 2.79
C GLY A 194 9.00 5.83 1.47
N LEU A 195 8.34 6.97 1.33
CA LEU A 195 7.69 7.41 0.10
C LEU A 195 8.67 7.75 -1.04
N GLN A 196 9.95 7.95 -0.73
CA GLN A 196 11.01 8.18 -1.72
C GLN A 196 11.68 6.87 -2.18
N VAL A 197 11.23 5.71 -1.72
CA VAL A 197 11.86 4.40 -1.99
C VAL A 197 10.90 3.47 -2.76
N PRO A 198 11.27 3.08 -4.00
CA PRO A 198 12.28 3.74 -4.81
C PRO A 198 11.78 5.12 -5.28
N ARG A 199 12.69 6.00 -5.69
CA ARG A 199 12.29 7.31 -6.21
C ARG A 199 11.36 7.14 -7.41
N ARG A 200 10.23 7.83 -7.38
CA ARG A 200 9.25 7.82 -8.47
C ARG A 200 9.86 8.48 -9.71
N PRO A 201 9.66 7.92 -10.92
CA PRO A 201 9.96 8.63 -12.16
C PRO A 201 9.15 9.96 -12.21
N ASP A 202 9.77 11.02 -12.71
CA ASP A 202 9.15 12.35 -12.78
C ASP A 202 8.07 12.45 -13.87
N ASP A 203 7.98 11.44 -14.77
CA ASP A 203 7.03 11.43 -15.90
C ASP A 203 5.76 10.63 -15.58
N GLU A 204 4.66 11.33 -15.33
CA GLU A 204 3.35 10.76 -15.07
C GLU A 204 2.79 9.98 -16.28
N SER A 205 3.11 10.40 -17.52
CA SER A 205 2.67 9.72 -18.73
C SER A 205 3.25 8.32 -18.88
N SER A 206 4.48 8.14 -18.41
CA SER A 206 5.17 6.84 -18.31
C SER A 206 4.44 5.89 -17.36
N LEU A 207 3.96 6.38 -16.23
CA LEU A 207 3.22 5.56 -15.25
C LEU A 207 1.90 5.03 -15.82
N VAL A 208 1.17 5.88 -16.55
CA VAL A 208 -0.09 5.47 -17.18
C VAL A 208 0.17 4.41 -18.24
N LYS A 209 1.16 4.61 -19.13
CA LYS A 209 1.53 3.63 -20.18
C LYS A 209 1.94 2.29 -19.56
N THR A 210 2.78 2.32 -18.53
CA THR A 210 3.22 1.12 -17.81
C THR A 210 2.02 0.38 -17.18
N ALA A 211 1.09 1.11 -16.54
CA ALA A 211 -0.12 0.51 -15.97
C ALA A 211 -1.01 -0.10 -17.05
N GLN A 212 -1.22 0.58 -18.19
CA GLN A 212 -1.97 0.06 -19.34
C GLN A 212 -1.34 -1.23 -19.89
N SER A 213 -0.02 -1.30 -20.00
CA SER A 213 0.67 -2.50 -20.49
C SER A 213 0.46 -3.73 -19.58
N MET A 214 0.10 -3.53 -18.31
CA MET A 214 -0.19 -4.62 -17.36
C MET A 214 -1.62 -5.12 -17.43
N LEU A 215 -2.56 -4.36 -18.01
CA LEU A 215 -3.98 -4.74 -18.12
C LEU A 215 -4.28 -5.67 -19.30
N THR A 216 -3.47 -5.63 -20.34
CA THR A 216 -3.69 -6.34 -21.60
C THR A 216 -3.09 -7.76 -21.62
N ARG A 217 -2.99 -8.40 -20.45
CA ARG A 217 -2.44 -9.76 -20.28
C ARG A 217 -3.34 -10.68 -19.52
#